data_e8b4c337c285a63c708b8632c65a82f6
#
_entry.id   e8b4c337c285a63c708b8632c65a82f6
#
_cell.length_a   1.000
_cell.length_b   1.000
_cell.length_c   1.000
_cell.angle_alpha   90.00
_cell.angle_beta   90.00
_cell.angle_gamma   90.00
#
_symmetry.space_group_name_H-M   'P 1'
#
loop_
_entity.id
_entity.type
_entity.pdbx_description
1 polymer ?
#
loop_
_entity_poly.entity_id
_entity_poly.type
_entity_poly.pdbx_seq_one_letter_code
_entity_poly.pdbx_strand_id
1 'polypeptide(L)'
;GDVYKRQVYSAKPKDRKTMQKATFRPVARELVFDIDMTDYDEIRTCCSDKSICHRCWKWIGVAAEVLDMTLREDFGFKHIVWVYSGRRGIHCWVSDQEAFVLADDARKALVGWIEVIKGSANQAKKVSLGASAPGFHRTLHPSLRRALGHDILTATSSTAHARHRGLLQRAFVDLVLQDQDCFRAQDRSDVLLSLLPASDADALAKLQAKWATSRSSVQKWDDVLEVAARSQERLRPAWVAALEDIVLQYTYPRIDSEVSKRQNHLLKAPFVVHPSTGRICVPLELEQIQSFDPQTSAPTVEQVLQELNQVAEASGHNEWENTSLRPFVAQFDQVCTRIVRQAQEQKRIAQRQPLDF
;
A
#
# COMPACT_ATOMS: atom_id res chain seq x y z
N GLY A 1 2.97 -29.40 -0.22
CA GLY A 1 2.90 -28.40 -1.29
C GLY A 1 3.64 -27.14 -0.90
N ASP A 2 4.27 -26.49 -1.84
CA ASP A 2 5.13 -25.36 -1.59
C ASP A 2 4.36 -24.10 -1.13
N VAL A 3 4.57 -23.74 0.10
CA VAL A 3 4.00 -22.58 0.79
C VAL A 3 4.33 -21.23 0.10
N TYR A 4 5.31 -21.24 -0.83
CA TYR A 4 5.87 -20.03 -1.45
C TYR A 4 5.85 -20.03 -2.99
N LYS A 5 5.13 -20.92 -3.67
CA LYS A 5 5.24 -21.04 -5.12
C LYS A 5 3.92 -20.88 -5.85
N ARG A 6 3.80 -19.75 -6.54
CA ARG A 6 2.76 -19.52 -7.55
C ARG A 6 3.35 -19.15 -8.92
N GLN A 7 4.61 -19.55 -9.17
CA GLN A 7 5.27 -19.30 -10.44
C GLN A 7 5.07 -20.47 -11.38
N VAL A 8 4.77 -20.17 -12.62
CA VAL A 8 4.78 -21.15 -13.71
C VAL A 8 6.15 -21.11 -14.37
N TYR A 9 6.81 -22.25 -14.44
CA TYR A 9 8.11 -22.40 -15.08
C TYR A 9 7.98 -22.97 -16.49
N SER A 10 8.99 -22.71 -17.32
CA SER A 10 9.10 -23.21 -18.69
C SER A 10 9.11 -24.74 -18.81
N ALA A 11 9.40 -25.45 -17.72
CA ALA A 11 9.37 -26.89 -17.62
C ALA A 11 8.98 -27.35 -16.20
N LYS A 12 8.69 -28.64 -16.05
CA LYS A 12 8.35 -29.22 -14.74
C LYS A 12 9.51 -29.05 -13.75
N PRO A 13 9.28 -28.71 -12.47
CA PRO A 13 10.34 -28.52 -11.48
C PRO A 13 11.27 -29.73 -11.32
N LYS A 14 10.77 -30.95 -11.52
CA LYS A 14 11.58 -32.18 -11.47
C LYS A 14 12.67 -32.24 -12.53
N ASP A 15 12.45 -31.58 -13.67
CA ASP A 15 13.35 -31.62 -14.82
C ASP A 15 14.47 -30.55 -14.70
N ARG A 16 14.45 -29.71 -13.66
CA ARG A 16 15.41 -28.62 -13.44
C ARG A 16 16.88 -29.08 -13.48
N LYS A 17 17.17 -30.28 -12.93
CA LYS A 17 18.56 -30.78 -12.84
C LYS A 17 19.12 -31.22 -14.20
N THR A 18 18.26 -31.55 -15.16
CA THR A 18 18.64 -32.08 -16.50
C THR A 18 18.62 -30.98 -17.56
N MET A 19 18.10 -29.78 -17.21
CA MET A 19 17.98 -28.65 -18.15
C MET A 19 19.11 -27.65 -17.97
N GLN A 20 19.46 -26.95 -19.05
CA GLN A 20 20.34 -25.80 -18.96
C GLN A 20 19.69 -24.69 -18.11
N LYS A 21 20.46 -24.04 -17.25
CA LYS A 21 19.98 -23.04 -16.30
C LYS A 21 19.21 -21.89 -16.99
N ALA A 22 19.61 -21.51 -18.19
CA ALA A 22 18.96 -20.47 -18.99
C ALA A 22 17.57 -20.85 -19.53
N THR A 23 17.31 -22.13 -19.72
CA THR A 23 16.03 -22.64 -20.26
C THR A 23 15.01 -22.91 -19.17
N PHE A 24 15.44 -23.14 -17.93
CA PHE A 24 14.55 -23.29 -16.78
C PHE A 24 14.29 -21.95 -16.11
N ARG A 25 13.28 -21.23 -16.56
CA ARG A 25 12.94 -19.88 -16.10
C ARG A 25 11.46 -19.75 -15.75
N PRO A 26 11.07 -18.83 -14.88
CA PRO A 26 9.67 -18.48 -14.68
C PRO A 26 9.12 -17.85 -15.96
N VAL A 27 7.91 -18.22 -16.35
CA VAL A 27 7.22 -17.74 -17.55
C VAL A 27 5.92 -17.02 -17.23
N ALA A 28 5.35 -17.28 -16.06
CA ALA A 28 4.16 -16.59 -15.59
C ALA A 28 4.10 -16.58 -14.06
N ARG A 29 3.54 -15.51 -13.52
CA ARG A 29 3.26 -15.30 -12.09
C ARG A 29 2.32 -14.12 -11.93
N GLU A 30 1.43 -14.16 -10.94
CA GLU A 30 0.69 -12.97 -10.55
C GLU A 30 1.63 -11.78 -10.33
N LEU A 31 1.16 -10.58 -10.64
CA LEU A 31 1.83 -9.37 -10.22
C LEU A 31 1.47 -9.15 -8.75
N VAL A 32 2.49 -8.99 -7.91
CA VAL A 32 2.30 -8.89 -6.46
C VAL A 32 3.01 -7.66 -5.90
N PHE A 33 2.43 -7.11 -4.83
CA PHE A 33 3.04 -6.03 -4.05
C PHE A 33 3.07 -6.42 -2.58
N ASP A 34 4.11 -5.98 -1.89
CA ASP A 34 4.30 -6.17 -0.46
C ASP A 34 4.41 -4.81 0.23
N ILE A 35 3.62 -4.61 1.27
CA ILE A 35 3.61 -3.41 2.10
C ILE A 35 3.85 -3.86 3.54
N ASP A 36 5.00 -3.48 4.11
CA ASP A 36 5.35 -3.81 5.49
C ASP A 36 5.40 -2.55 6.37
N MET A 37 4.87 -2.63 7.58
CA MET A 37 4.80 -1.49 8.50
C MET A 37 6.17 -0.98 8.95
N THR A 38 7.22 -1.77 8.88
CA THR A 38 8.59 -1.29 9.19
C THR A 38 9.08 -0.21 8.23
N ASP A 39 8.54 -0.16 7.02
CA ASP A 39 8.85 0.92 6.08
C ASP A 39 8.28 2.29 6.51
N TYR A 40 7.39 2.30 7.50
CA TYR A 40 6.75 3.49 8.07
C TYR A 40 7.34 3.92 9.43
N ASP A 41 8.40 3.27 9.92
CA ASP A 41 8.98 3.53 11.25
C ASP A 41 9.45 4.98 11.43
N GLU A 42 9.92 5.63 10.37
CA GLU A 42 10.33 7.02 10.42
C GLU A 42 9.18 8.01 10.66
N ILE A 43 7.96 7.64 10.31
CA ILE A 43 6.81 8.55 10.37
C ILE A 43 5.80 8.18 11.45
N ARG A 44 5.68 6.91 11.85
CA ARG A 44 4.77 6.50 12.92
C ARG A 44 5.32 6.85 14.31
N THR A 45 4.41 7.09 15.26
CA THR A 45 4.74 7.49 16.63
C THR A 45 4.24 6.51 17.69
N CYS A 46 3.33 5.60 17.33
CA CYS A 46 2.70 4.67 18.28
C CYS A 46 3.48 3.37 18.50
N CYS A 47 4.25 2.94 17.50
CA CYS A 47 4.99 1.67 17.51
C CYS A 47 6.30 1.84 16.72
N SER A 48 7.21 0.87 16.89
CA SER A 48 8.46 0.77 16.13
C SER A 48 8.79 -0.68 15.82
N ASP A 49 9.69 -0.90 14.87
CA ASP A 49 10.24 -2.22 14.56
C ASP A 49 9.14 -3.28 14.25
N LYS A 50 9.13 -4.32 15.06
CA LYS A 50 8.25 -5.49 14.93
C LYS A 50 6.87 -5.27 15.56
N SER A 51 6.69 -4.19 16.30
CA SER A 51 5.44 -3.88 16.97
C SER A 51 4.44 -3.24 16.02
N ILE A 52 3.17 -3.58 16.19
CA ILE A 52 2.06 -3.04 15.41
C ILE A 52 0.84 -2.89 16.29
N CYS A 53 0.01 -1.90 16.01
CA CYS A 53 -1.30 -1.71 16.62
C CYS A 53 -2.31 -1.20 15.58
N HIS A 54 -3.59 -1.16 15.95
CA HIS A 54 -4.66 -0.66 15.07
C HIS A 54 -4.43 0.79 14.60
N ARG A 55 -3.71 1.62 15.36
CA ARG A 55 -3.42 3.00 14.98
C ARG A 55 -2.46 3.08 13.79
N CYS A 56 -1.30 2.41 13.85
CA CYS A 56 -0.38 2.41 12.73
C CYS A 56 -0.88 1.54 11.56
N TRP A 57 -1.74 0.55 11.80
CA TRP A 57 -2.36 -0.24 10.75
C TRP A 57 -3.16 0.61 9.74
N LYS A 58 -3.66 1.76 10.14
CA LYS A 58 -4.38 2.69 9.25
C LYS A 58 -3.54 3.14 8.04
N TRP A 59 -2.20 3.22 8.16
CA TRP A 59 -1.34 3.45 7.00
C TRP A 59 -1.43 2.34 5.96
N ILE A 60 -1.54 1.09 6.41
CA ILE A 60 -1.75 -0.05 5.51
C ILE A 60 -3.08 0.11 4.76
N GLY A 61 -4.13 0.54 5.44
CA GLY A 61 -5.43 0.82 4.81
C GLY A 61 -5.33 1.90 3.72
N VAL A 62 -4.72 3.04 4.04
CA VAL A 62 -4.50 4.12 3.07
C VAL A 62 -3.65 3.64 1.89
N ALA A 63 -2.58 2.88 2.15
CA ALA A 63 -1.71 2.35 1.12
C ALA A 63 -2.44 1.38 0.19
N ALA A 64 -3.31 0.52 0.75
CA ALA A 64 -4.12 -0.40 -0.02
C ALA A 64 -5.12 0.35 -0.93
N GLU A 65 -5.82 1.37 -0.40
CA GLU A 65 -6.75 2.18 -1.18
C GLU A 65 -6.07 2.89 -2.36
N VAL A 66 -4.91 3.52 -2.13
CA VAL A 66 -4.16 4.22 -3.18
C VAL A 66 -3.65 3.24 -4.24
N LEU A 67 -3.10 2.11 -3.81
CA LEU A 67 -2.57 1.11 -4.74
C LEU A 67 -3.69 0.43 -5.54
N ASP A 68 -4.82 0.08 -4.91
CA ASP A 68 -5.99 -0.50 -5.60
C ASP A 68 -6.54 0.46 -6.65
N MET A 69 -6.71 1.73 -6.29
CA MET A 69 -7.14 2.77 -7.22
C MET A 69 -6.19 2.91 -8.41
N THR A 70 -4.87 2.96 -8.16
CA THR A 70 -3.86 3.06 -9.22
C THR A 70 -3.89 1.84 -10.15
N LEU A 71 -3.95 0.63 -9.58
CA LEU A 71 -3.98 -0.60 -10.36
C LEU A 71 -5.23 -0.71 -11.23
N ARG A 72 -6.39 -0.24 -10.74
CA ARG A 72 -7.64 -0.27 -11.50
C ARG A 72 -7.72 0.85 -12.54
N GLU A 73 -7.35 2.06 -12.17
CA GLU A 73 -7.60 3.23 -13.01
C GLU A 73 -6.49 3.47 -14.04
N ASP A 74 -5.22 3.32 -13.65
CA ASP A 74 -4.10 3.58 -14.56
C ASP A 74 -3.75 2.33 -15.41
N PHE A 75 -3.97 1.12 -14.87
CA PHE A 75 -3.61 -0.13 -15.54
C PHE A 75 -4.81 -1.01 -15.95
N GLY A 76 -6.01 -0.70 -15.50
CA GLY A 76 -7.24 -1.43 -15.87
C GLY A 76 -7.39 -2.81 -15.26
N PHE A 77 -6.59 -3.18 -14.25
CA PHE A 77 -6.69 -4.47 -13.57
C PHE A 77 -7.98 -4.59 -12.78
N LYS A 78 -8.55 -5.80 -12.76
CA LYS A 78 -9.88 -6.09 -12.17
C LYS A 78 -9.81 -7.10 -11.03
N HIS A 79 -8.88 -8.06 -11.11
CA HIS A 79 -8.75 -9.16 -10.17
C HIS A 79 -7.65 -8.91 -9.13
N ILE A 80 -7.97 -8.07 -8.16
CA ILE A 80 -7.06 -7.69 -7.07
C ILE A 80 -7.54 -8.38 -5.80
N VAL A 81 -6.61 -9.07 -5.13
CA VAL A 81 -6.83 -9.77 -3.86
C VAL A 81 -5.86 -9.23 -2.83
N TRP A 82 -6.39 -8.77 -1.73
CA TRP A 82 -5.60 -8.35 -0.58
C TRP A 82 -5.46 -9.50 0.42
N VAL A 83 -4.26 -9.67 0.98
CA VAL A 83 -3.96 -10.76 1.91
C VAL A 83 -3.13 -10.23 3.06
N TYR A 84 -3.64 -10.36 4.28
CA TYR A 84 -2.86 -10.07 5.48
C TYR A 84 -1.60 -10.94 5.54
N SER A 85 -0.43 -10.35 5.79
CA SER A 85 0.86 -11.07 5.76
C SER A 85 1.11 -11.99 6.95
N GLY A 86 0.17 -12.02 7.91
CA GLY A 86 0.28 -12.81 9.15
C GLY A 86 0.99 -12.09 10.28
N ARG A 87 1.49 -10.85 10.08
CA ARG A 87 2.16 -10.10 11.15
C ARG A 87 1.90 -8.59 11.08
N ARG A 88 2.54 -7.86 10.20
CA ARG A 88 2.55 -6.39 10.19
C ARG A 88 2.42 -5.76 8.81
N GLY A 89 2.05 -6.51 7.82
CA GLY A 89 1.93 -6.05 6.45
C GLY A 89 0.75 -6.65 5.72
N ILE A 90 0.62 -6.27 4.47
CA ILE A 90 -0.39 -6.74 3.56
C ILE A 90 0.21 -7.00 2.18
N HIS A 91 -0.26 -8.03 1.52
CA HIS A 91 0.12 -8.37 0.16
C HIS A 91 -1.04 -8.08 -0.80
N CYS A 92 -0.73 -7.46 -1.91
CA CYS A 92 -1.65 -7.29 -3.03
C CYS A 92 -1.32 -8.33 -4.11
N TRP A 93 -2.31 -9.07 -4.58
CA TRP A 93 -2.20 -10.05 -5.65
C TRP A 93 -3.06 -9.64 -6.82
N VAL A 94 -2.46 -9.38 -7.98
CA VAL A 94 -3.16 -9.05 -9.23
C VAL A 94 -3.15 -10.28 -10.11
N SER A 95 -4.33 -10.90 -10.28
CA SER A 95 -4.53 -12.20 -10.94
C SER A 95 -5.14 -12.06 -12.34
N ASP A 96 -5.13 -10.86 -12.93
CA ASP A 96 -5.51 -10.65 -14.32
C ASP A 96 -4.54 -11.37 -15.25
N GLN A 97 -5.05 -11.93 -16.36
CA GLN A 97 -4.24 -12.71 -17.30
C GLN A 97 -3.08 -11.88 -17.87
N GLU A 98 -3.33 -10.60 -18.12
CA GLU A 98 -2.34 -9.64 -18.62
C GLU A 98 -1.22 -9.42 -17.60
N ALA A 99 -1.57 -9.30 -16.30
CA ALA A 99 -0.61 -9.15 -15.22
C ALA A 99 0.23 -10.41 -15.02
N PHE A 100 -0.38 -11.59 -15.21
CA PHE A 100 0.24 -12.88 -14.98
C PHE A 100 1.41 -13.15 -15.92
N VAL A 101 1.31 -12.70 -17.17
CA VAL A 101 2.33 -12.92 -18.23
C VAL A 101 3.34 -11.77 -18.38
N LEU A 102 3.24 -10.71 -17.59
CA LEU A 102 4.18 -9.59 -17.63
C LEU A 102 5.62 -10.07 -17.43
N ALA A 103 6.50 -9.74 -18.38
CA ALA A 103 7.93 -9.94 -18.26
C ALA A 103 8.55 -8.98 -17.21
N ASP A 104 9.76 -9.30 -16.73
CA ASP A 104 10.42 -8.53 -15.68
C ASP A 104 10.59 -7.04 -16.04
N ASP A 105 10.83 -6.70 -17.31
CA ASP A 105 11.01 -5.31 -17.73
C ASP A 105 9.68 -4.53 -17.71
N ALA A 106 8.57 -5.15 -18.11
CA ALA A 106 7.26 -4.56 -17.99
C ALA A 106 6.86 -4.37 -16.51
N ARG A 107 7.20 -5.35 -15.63
CA ARG A 107 7.01 -5.23 -14.18
C ARG A 107 7.81 -4.07 -13.60
N LYS A 108 9.08 -3.91 -13.98
CA LYS A 108 9.91 -2.78 -13.56
C LYS A 108 9.33 -1.43 -13.99
N ALA A 109 8.83 -1.33 -15.23
CA ALA A 109 8.21 -0.11 -15.74
C ALA A 109 6.93 0.24 -14.93
N LEU A 110 6.07 -0.76 -14.68
CA LEU A 110 4.86 -0.59 -13.89
C LEU A 110 5.19 -0.18 -12.44
N VAL A 111 6.14 -0.84 -11.81
CA VAL A 111 6.60 -0.47 -10.46
C VAL A 111 7.20 0.93 -10.45
N GLY A 112 7.98 1.30 -11.46
CA GLY A 112 8.52 2.66 -11.60
C GLY A 112 7.44 3.74 -11.72
N TRP A 113 6.28 3.40 -12.30
CA TRP A 113 5.11 4.28 -12.34
C TRP A 113 4.48 4.49 -10.97
N ILE A 114 4.37 3.41 -10.18
CA ILE A 114 3.71 3.43 -8.86
C ILE A 114 4.64 3.97 -7.77
N GLU A 115 5.95 3.70 -7.81
CA GLU A 115 6.90 3.99 -6.75
C GLU A 115 7.26 5.48 -6.69
N VAL A 116 6.43 6.30 -6.04
CA VAL A 116 6.74 7.73 -5.77
C VAL A 116 7.64 7.86 -4.53
N ILE A 117 7.34 7.11 -3.47
CA ILE A 117 8.15 7.04 -2.25
C ILE A 117 8.75 5.64 -2.16
N LYS A 118 10.06 5.56 -1.97
CA LYS A 118 10.74 4.26 -1.83
C LYS A 118 10.46 3.64 -0.46
N GLY A 119 10.02 2.38 -0.46
CA GLY A 119 10.03 1.50 0.70
C GLY A 119 11.43 0.91 0.94
N SER A 120 11.63 0.28 2.10
CA SER A 120 12.84 -0.39 2.60
C SER A 120 13.95 0.49 3.18
N ALA A 121 14.89 -0.15 3.93
CA ALA A 121 15.98 0.49 4.68
C ALA A 121 16.98 1.33 3.85
N ASN A 122 16.91 1.28 2.52
CA ASN A 122 17.71 2.10 1.60
C ASN A 122 17.05 3.43 1.21
N GLN A 123 16.23 3.99 2.06
CA GLN A 123 15.37 5.17 1.84
C GLN A 123 16.12 6.51 1.67
N ALA A 124 17.39 6.52 1.39
CA ALA A 124 18.20 7.74 1.24
C ALA A 124 17.78 8.66 0.07
N LYS A 125 16.77 8.29 -0.72
CA LYS A 125 16.18 9.18 -1.74
C LYS A 125 14.67 9.26 -1.58
N LYS A 126 14.25 10.15 -0.70
CA LYS A 126 12.96 10.81 -0.81
C LYS A 126 12.89 11.45 -2.18
N VAL A 127 11.83 11.23 -2.92
CA VAL A 127 11.54 12.05 -4.10
C VAL A 127 11.30 13.45 -3.53
N SER A 128 12.32 14.27 -3.57
CA SER A 128 12.17 15.69 -3.31
C SER A 128 11.43 16.23 -4.53
N LEU A 129 10.16 16.46 -4.38
CA LEU A 129 9.36 17.22 -5.34
C LEU A 129 9.73 18.69 -5.28
N GLY A 130 10.78 19.00 -4.53
CA GLY A 130 11.19 20.30 -4.06
C GLY A 130 11.23 21.41 -5.08
N ALA A 131 11.24 22.58 -4.56
CA ALA A 131 11.18 23.94 -5.13
C ALA A 131 11.98 24.21 -6.43
N SER A 132 12.79 23.27 -6.90
CA SER A 132 13.59 23.42 -8.13
C SER A 132 12.87 22.96 -9.42
N ALA A 133 11.69 22.36 -9.32
CA ALA A 133 10.95 21.89 -10.48
C ALA A 133 9.51 22.46 -10.50
N PRO A 134 9.30 23.70 -10.89
CA PRO A 134 7.96 24.23 -11.04
C PRO A 134 7.20 23.41 -12.07
N GLY A 135 6.18 22.70 -11.64
CA GLY A 135 5.32 21.87 -12.51
C GLY A 135 5.40 20.37 -12.29
N PHE A 136 6.09 19.89 -11.26
CA PHE A 136 6.17 18.44 -10.97
C PHE A 136 4.78 17.82 -10.73
N HIS A 137 3.85 18.52 -10.07
CA HIS A 137 2.46 18.08 -9.93
C HIS A 137 1.77 17.83 -11.29
N ARG A 138 2.30 18.36 -12.40
CA ARG A 138 1.83 18.04 -13.77
C ARG A 138 2.33 16.68 -14.25
N THR A 139 3.37 16.13 -13.64
CA THR A 139 3.98 14.83 -14.01
C THR A 139 3.48 13.67 -13.15
N LEU A 140 2.71 13.92 -12.09
CA LEU A 140 2.06 12.87 -11.31
C LEU A 140 1.07 12.10 -12.19
N HIS A 141 1.08 10.78 -12.08
CA HIS A 141 0.11 9.93 -12.77
C HIS A 141 -1.34 10.26 -12.34
N PRO A 142 -2.36 10.00 -13.19
CA PRO A 142 -3.71 10.50 -12.99
C PRO A 142 -4.35 10.04 -11.68
N SER A 143 -4.17 8.77 -11.30
CA SER A 143 -4.72 8.23 -10.06
C SER A 143 -4.11 8.91 -8.83
N LEU A 144 -2.79 9.14 -8.83
CA LEU A 144 -2.12 9.83 -7.72
C LEU A 144 -2.58 11.28 -7.59
N ARG A 145 -2.76 11.99 -8.70
CA ARG A 145 -3.30 13.35 -8.67
C ARG A 145 -4.70 13.37 -8.04
N ARG A 146 -5.53 12.38 -8.33
CA ARG A 146 -6.85 12.22 -7.71
C ARG A 146 -6.74 11.86 -6.23
N ALA A 147 -5.84 10.95 -5.88
CA ALA A 147 -5.59 10.57 -4.49
C ALA A 147 -5.10 11.76 -3.65
N LEU A 148 -4.21 12.58 -4.20
CA LEU A 148 -3.73 13.79 -3.53
C LEU A 148 -4.86 14.82 -3.35
N GLY A 149 -5.71 14.99 -4.37
CA GLY A 149 -6.79 15.97 -4.36
C GLY A 149 -6.40 17.30 -4.99
N HIS A 150 -7.37 18.22 -5.03
CA HIS A 150 -7.18 19.56 -5.57
C HIS A 150 -6.74 20.53 -4.49
N ASP A 151 -6.00 21.54 -4.89
CA ASP A 151 -5.56 22.74 -4.16
C ASP A 151 -5.48 22.61 -2.62
N ILE A 152 -4.33 22.24 -2.16
CA ILE A 152 -4.05 22.01 -0.74
C ILE A 152 -4.25 23.30 0.12
N LEU A 153 -4.14 24.49 -0.47
CA LEU A 153 -4.32 25.75 0.24
C LEU A 153 -5.80 26.10 0.45
N THR A 154 -6.68 25.72 -0.46
CA THR A 154 -8.12 26.00 -0.32
C THR A 154 -8.86 24.98 0.53
N ALA A 155 -8.26 23.81 0.70
CA ALA A 155 -8.85 22.71 1.48
C ALA A 155 -8.80 22.89 3.01
N THR A 156 -8.29 24.00 3.51
CA THR A 156 -7.65 24.09 4.84
C THR A 156 -8.48 24.65 5.98
N SER A 157 -9.58 25.36 5.77
CA SER A 157 -10.13 26.14 6.89
C SER A 157 -11.57 25.86 7.32
N SER A 158 -12.28 24.91 6.74
CA SER A 158 -13.62 24.59 7.26
C SER A 158 -14.03 23.15 7.01
N THR A 159 -14.83 22.62 7.93
CA THR A 159 -15.53 21.32 7.78
C THR A 159 -16.36 21.21 6.50
N ALA A 160 -16.76 22.34 5.91
CA ALA A 160 -17.47 22.38 4.63
C ALA A 160 -16.62 21.95 3.43
N HIS A 161 -15.30 22.17 3.48
CA HIS A 161 -14.36 21.80 2.41
C HIS A 161 -13.78 20.39 2.56
N ALA A 162 -14.04 19.68 3.65
CA ALA A 162 -13.55 18.32 3.88
C ALA A 162 -13.97 17.34 2.75
N ARG A 163 -15.09 17.59 2.10
CA ARG A 163 -15.62 16.77 0.99
C ARG A 163 -14.80 16.87 -0.31
N HIS A 164 -14.00 17.92 -0.46
CA HIS A 164 -13.16 18.15 -1.65
C HIS A 164 -11.70 17.71 -1.47
N ARG A 165 -11.33 17.24 -0.27
CA ARG A 165 -9.99 16.70 -0.02
C ARG A 165 -9.84 15.34 -0.70
N GLY A 166 -8.71 15.15 -1.38
CA GLY A 166 -8.31 13.83 -1.86
C GLY A 166 -8.07 12.84 -0.71
N LEU A 167 -7.96 11.56 -1.04
CA LEU A 167 -7.70 10.49 -0.07
C LEU A 167 -6.48 10.78 0.80
N LEU A 168 -5.35 11.19 0.18
CA LEU A 168 -4.10 11.44 0.90
C LEU A 168 -4.17 12.68 1.79
N GLN A 169 -4.86 13.74 1.38
CA GLN A 169 -5.06 14.90 2.24
C GLN A 169 -5.91 14.58 3.46
N ARG A 170 -6.96 13.76 3.30
CA ARG A 170 -7.77 13.28 4.45
C ARG A 170 -6.93 12.42 5.38
N ALA A 171 -6.23 11.42 4.83
CA ALA A 171 -5.34 10.56 5.60
C ALA A 171 -4.25 11.35 6.35
N PHE A 172 -3.71 12.40 5.73
CA PHE A 172 -2.74 13.27 6.38
C PHE A 172 -3.32 13.98 7.60
N VAL A 173 -4.50 14.56 7.48
CA VAL A 173 -5.15 15.25 8.61
C VAL A 173 -5.52 14.24 9.70
N ASP A 174 -6.21 13.17 9.35
CA ASP A 174 -6.79 12.26 10.34
C ASP A 174 -5.72 11.39 11.00
N LEU A 175 -4.78 10.85 10.22
CA LEU A 175 -3.79 9.90 10.71
C LEU A 175 -2.51 10.61 11.18
N VAL A 176 -1.92 11.49 10.35
CA VAL A 176 -0.60 12.09 10.63
C VAL A 176 -0.71 13.22 11.66
N LEU A 177 -1.68 14.12 11.48
CA LEU A 177 -1.81 15.30 12.35
C LEU A 177 -2.58 14.99 13.63
N GLN A 178 -3.73 14.30 13.54
CA GLN A 178 -4.62 14.11 14.69
C GLN A 178 -4.29 12.84 15.47
N ASP A 179 -4.28 11.66 14.82
CA ASP A 179 -4.10 10.39 15.53
C ASP A 179 -2.66 10.24 16.04
N GLN A 180 -1.68 10.41 15.17
CA GLN A 180 -0.28 10.16 15.49
C GLN A 180 0.46 11.38 16.06
N ASP A 181 -0.07 12.59 15.85
CA ASP A 181 0.57 13.85 16.27
C ASP A 181 2.06 13.92 15.86
N CYS A 182 2.34 13.57 14.59
CA CYS A 182 3.68 13.24 14.11
C CYS A 182 4.71 14.36 14.26
N PHE A 183 4.28 15.62 14.32
CA PHE A 183 5.16 16.78 14.39
C PHE A 183 5.22 17.41 15.80
N ARG A 184 4.72 16.72 16.83
CA ARG A 184 4.69 17.26 18.19
C ARG A 184 6.08 17.41 18.78
N ALA A 185 6.91 16.38 18.70
CA ALA A 185 8.26 16.37 19.22
C ALA A 185 9.16 17.36 18.45
N GLN A 186 10.15 17.96 19.14
CA GLN A 186 10.99 19.02 18.55
C GLN A 186 11.78 18.54 17.34
N ASP A 187 12.43 17.37 17.44
CA ASP A 187 13.16 16.75 16.34
C ASP A 187 12.30 16.56 15.08
N ARG A 188 11.05 16.16 15.26
CA ARG A 188 10.09 15.99 14.16
C ARG A 188 9.56 17.33 13.63
N SER A 189 9.48 18.35 14.48
CA SER A 189 9.18 19.73 14.05
C SER A 189 10.31 20.28 13.18
N ASP A 190 11.56 20.00 13.56
CA ASP A 190 12.73 20.43 12.80
C ASP A 190 12.78 19.74 11.43
N VAL A 191 12.37 18.46 11.36
CA VAL A 191 12.16 17.76 10.08
C VAL A 191 11.08 18.46 9.26
N LEU A 192 9.94 18.81 9.85
CA LEU A 192 8.87 19.53 9.12
C LEU A 192 9.39 20.87 8.57
N LEU A 193 10.10 21.66 9.37
CA LEU A 193 10.70 22.92 8.92
C LEU A 193 11.68 22.70 7.75
N SER A 194 12.48 21.66 7.80
CA SER A 194 13.45 21.34 6.74
C SER A 194 12.82 20.96 5.39
N LEU A 195 11.56 20.57 5.39
CA LEU A 195 10.79 20.25 4.18
C LEU A 195 10.12 21.47 3.54
N LEU A 196 10.08 22.61 4.24
CA LEU A 196 9.48 23.85 3.75
C LEU A 196 10.46 24.64 2.87
N PRO A 197 9.99 25.61 2.04
CA PRO A 197 10.83 26.32 1.09
C PRO A 197 11.95 27.13 1.76
N ALA A 198 13.20 26.73 1.64
CA ALA A 198 14.37 27.44 2.17
C ALA A 198 14.53 28.87 1.58
N SER A 199 13.90 29.15 0.45
CA SER A 199 13.87 30.46 -0.18
C SER A 199 13.07 31.51 0.60
N ASP A 200 12.29 31.12 1.61
CA ASP A 200 11.51 31.98 2.47
C ASP A 200 12.02 31.92 3.93
N ALA A 201 13.29 32.33 4.12
CA ALA A 201 13.97 32.22 5.41
C ALA A 201 13.27 32.99 6.53
N ASP A 202 12.66 34.15 6.23
CA ASP A 202 11.93 34.96 7.20
C ASP A 202 10.67 34.22 7.71
N ALA A 203 9.95 33.52 6.82
CA ALA A 203 8.81 32.74 7.19
C ALA A 203 9.20 31.54 8.06
N LEU A 204 10.30 30.84 7.70
CA LEU A 204 10.82 29.73 8.49
C LEU A 204 11.25 30.17 9.90
N ALA A 205 11.94 31.31 10.03
CA ALA A 205 12.35 31.86 11.34
C ALA A 205 11.13 32.16 12.22
N LYS A 206 10.06 32.73 11.64
CA LYS A 206 8.80 33.01 12.36
C LYS A 206 8.12 31.73 12.82
N LEU A 207 8.04 30.68 11.96
CA LEU A 207 7.49 29.38 12.33
C LEU A 207 8.31 28.75 13.46
N GLN A 208 9.63 28.75 13.35
CA GLN A 208 10.52 28.21 14.36
C GLN A 208 10.34 28.92 15.72
N ALA A 209 10.28 30.21 15.73
CA ALA A 209 10.04 31.00 16.94
C ALA A 209 8.65 30.68 17.54
N LYS A 210 7.62 30.56 16.70
CA LYS A 210 6.25 30.25 17.12
C LYS A 210 6.15 28.83 17.72
N TRP A 211 6.98 27.89 17.25
CA TRP A 211 7.00 26.49 17.70
C TRP A 211 7.96 26.21 18.85
N ALA A 212 8.66 27.22 19.34
CA ALA A 212 9.45 27.13 20.58
C ALA A 212 8.57 26.78 21.80
N THR A 213 7.28 27.08 21.74
CA THR A 213 6.26 26.61 22.71
C THR A 213 5.62 25.32 22.20
N SER A 214 5.22 24.43 23.13
CA SER A 214 4.59 23.15 22.77
C SER A 214 3.30 23.38 21.97
N ARG A 215 3.27 22.87 20.73
CA ARG A 215 2.11 22.92 19.81
C ARG A 215 1.84 21.53 19.25
N SER A 216 0.56 21.22 19.03
CA SER A 216 0.17 19.97 18.34
C SER A 216 0.54 20.04 16.85
N SER A 217 0.58 18.87 16.20
CA SER A 217 0.81 18.77 14.76
C SER A 217 -0.24 19.53 13.94
N VAL A 218 -1.51 19.50 14.39
CA VAL A 218 -2.59 20.27 13.76
C VAL A 218 -2.28 21.76 13.80
N GLN A 219 -1.93 22.30 14.97
CA GLN A 219 -1.60 23.71 15.12
C GLN A 219 -0.38 24.13 14.28
N LYS A 220 0.65 23.29 14.23
CA LYS A 220 1.84 23.54 13.40
C LYS A 220 1.50 23.55 11.92
N TRP A 221 0.65 22.62 11.49
CA TRP A 221 0.20 22.55 10.10
C TRP A 221 -0.66 23.77 9.73
N ASP A 222 -1.57 24.20 10.59
CA ASP A 222 -2.36 25.42 10.38
C ASP A 222 -1.46 26.63 10.23
N ASP A 223 -0.40 26.76 11.06
CA ASP A 223 0.60 27.81 10.94
C ASP A 223 1.31 27.79 9.57
N VAL A 224 1.70 26.60 9.10
CA VAL A 224 2.33 26.43 7.77
C VAL A 224 1.39 26.88 6.66
N LEU A 225 0.13 26.45 6.72
CA LEU A 225 -0.88 26.82 5.73
C LEU A 225 -1.17 28.33 5.73
N GLU A 226 -1.22 28.96 6.90
CA GLU A 226 -1.40 30.40 7.02
C GLU A 226 -0.23 31.17 6.37
N VAL A 227 1.00 30.73 6.60
CA VAL A 227 2.20 31.32 5.98
C VAL A 227 2.17 31.09 4.46
N ALA A 228 1.89 29.90 4.00
CA ALA A 228 1.82 29.58 2.58
C ALA A 228 0.75 30.41 1.85
N ALA A 229 -0.44 30.59 2.46
CA ALA A 229 -1.52 31.39 1.89
C ALA A 229 -1.17 32.89 1.77
N ARG A 230 -0.36 33.38 2.71
CA ARG A 230 0.10 34.80 2.74
C ARG A 230 1.42 35.00 2.01
N SER A 231 2.05 33.95 1.49
CA SER A 231 3.33 34.04 0.80
C SER A 231 3.24 34.95 -0.43
N GLN A 232 4.36 35.60 -0.77
CA GLN A 232 4.45 36.36 -2.01
C GLN A 232 4.12 35.49 -3.22
N GLU A 233 3.50 36.07 -4.23
CA GLU A 233 3.05 35.34 -5.43
C GLU A 233 4.18 34.54 -6.07
N ARG A 234 5.40 35.07 -6.12
CA ARG A 234 6.59 34.39 -6.65
C ARG A 234 7.01 33.14 -5.84
N LEU A 235 6.70 33.09 -4.53
CA LEU A 235 7.06 31.98 -3.64
C LEU A 235 5.93 30.96 -3.48
N ARG A 236 4.71 31.34 -3.81
CA ARG A 236 3.52 30.48 -3.66
C ARG A 236 3.65 29.11 -4.35
N PRO A 237 4.17 28.98 -5.57
CA PRO A 237 4.36 27.67 -6.19
C PRO A 237 5.29 26.75 -5.40
N ALA A 238 6.35 27.31 -4.78
CA ALA A 238 7.27 26.53 -3.96
C ALA A 238 6.61 26.05 -2.65
N TRP A 239 5.78 26.90 -2.03
CA TRP A 239 4.99 26.51 -0.86
C TRP A 239 4.00 25.39 -1.20
N VAL A 240 3.21 25.54 -2.28
CA VAL A 240 2.25 24.50 -2.70
C VAL A 240 2.97 23.17 -2.95
N ALA A 241 4.08 23.20 -3.70
CA ALA A 241 4.86 22.00 -3.97
C ALA A 241 5.37 21.34 -2.67
N ALA A 242 5.89 22.11 -1.73
CA ALA A 242 6.37 21.60 -0.45
C ALA A 242 5.23 20.97 0.39
N LEU A 243 4.06 21.58 0.40
CA LEU A 243 2.89 21.05 1.11
C LEU A 243 2.43 19.73 0.51
N GLU A 244 2.35 19.63 -0.83
CA GLU A 244 2.01 18.39 -1.52
C GLU A 244 3.05 17.30 -1.27
N ASP A 245 4.34 17.65 -1.26
CA ASP A 245 5.45 16.74 -0.96
C ASP A 245 5.37 16.17 0.45
N ILE A 246 5.05 17.02 1.43
CA ILE A 246 4.89 16.62 2.83
C ILE A 246 3.73 15.63 2.94
N VAL A 247 2.58 15.93 2.34
CA VAL A 247 1.43 15.02 2.33
C VAL A 247 1.82 13.67 1.73
N LEU A 248 2.46 13.67 0.56
CA LEU A 248 2.90 12.44 -0.10
C LEU A 248 3.90 11.66 0.75
N GLN A 249 4.89 12.33 1.32
CA GLN A 249 5.92 11.68 2.13
C GLN A 249 5.35 10.94 3.35
N TYR A 250 4.28 11.45 3.95
CA TYR A 250 3.68 10.89 5.15
C TYR A 250 2.52 9.94 4.90
N THR A 251 1.95 9.91 3.69
CA THR A 251 0.74 9.13 3.41
C THR A 251 0.85 8.18 2.22
N TYR A 252 1.80 8.40 1.29
CA TYR A 252 1.91 7.58 0.09
C TYR A 252 2.36 6.15 0.40
N PRO A 253 1.85 5.13 -0.31
CA PRO A 253 2.26 3.74 -0.15
C PRO A 253 3.76 3.53 -0.23
N ARG A 254 4.32 2.80 0.73
CA ARG A 254 5.70 2.34 0.74
C ARG A 254 5.72 0.85 0.39
N ILE A 255 6.11 0.54 -0.84
CA ILE A 255 6.11 -0.82 -1.37
C ILE A 255 7.51 -1.40 -1.41
N ASP A 256 7.66 -2.71 -1.10
CA ASP A 256 8.88 -3.44 -1.44
C ASP A 256 8.88 -3.75 -2.95
N SER A 257 9.51 -2.86 -3.69
CA SER A 257 9.52 -2.91 -5.15
C SER A 257 10.24 -4.14 -5.72
N GLU A 258 11.15 -4.77 -4.98
CA GLU A 258 11.88 -5.96 -5.44
C GLU A 258 10.96 -7.19 -5.55
N VAL A 259 9.95 -7.28 -4.68
CA VAL A 259 8.93 -8.34 -4.75
C VAL A 259 8.15 -8.30 -6.06
N SER A 260 7.86 -7.09 -6.54
CA SER A 260 7.03 -6.86 -7.72
C SER A 260 7.79 -6.95 -9.04
N LYS A 261 9.08 -6.52 -9.06
CA LYS A 261 9.88 -6.35 -10.29
C LYS A 261 10.25 -7.66 -10.99
N ARG A 262 10.23 -8.80 -10.27
CA ARG A 262 10.75 -10.07 -10.79
C ARG A 262 9.76 -11.20 -10.63
N GLN A 263 9.62 -12.03 -11.66
CA GLN A 263 8.77 -13.23 -11.62
C GLN A 263 9.31 -14.31 -10.66
N ASN A 264 10.59 -14.32 -10.32
CA ASN A 264 11.20 -15.35 -9.49
C ASN A 264 11.24 -15.02 -7.98
N HIS A 265 10.75 -13.86 -7.56
CA HIS A 265 10.71 -13.50 -6.14
C HIS A 265 9.62 -14.28 -5.40
N LEU A 266 9.90 -14.69 -4.17
CA LEU A 266 8.96 -15.46 -3.36
C LEU A 266 8.09 -14.52 -2.51
N LEU A 267 6.83 -14.89 -2.33
CA LEU A 267 5.89 -14.22 -1.43
C LEU A 267 5.01 -15.27 -0.74
N LYS A 268 4.60 -15.01 0.51
CA LYS A 268 3.69 -15.90 1.24
C LYS A 268 2.34 -15.96 0.54
N ALA A 269 1.86 -17.18 0.28
CA ALA A 269 0.54 -17.38 -0.32
C ALA A 269 -0.58 -17.12 0.72
N PRO A 270 -1.82 -16.89 0.27
CA PRO A 270 -2.98 -16.93 1.15
C PRO A 270 -3.05 -18.23 1.95
N PHE A 271 -3.55 -18.12 3.18
CA PHE A 271 -3.71 -19.22 4.15
C PHE A 271 -2.41 -19.87 4.67
N VAL A 272 -1.26 -19.27 4.39
CA VAL A 272 0.00 -19.71 5.00
C VAL A 272 0.05 -19.24 6.46
N VAL A 273 0.61 -20.07 7.33
CA VAL A 273 0.87 -19.74 8.73
C VAL A 273 2.15 -18.91 8.82
N HIS A 274 2.09 -17.74 9.45
CA HIS A 274 3.27 -16.94 9.69
C HIS A 274 4.11 -17.55 10.82
N PRO A 275 5.41 -17.87 10.60
CA PRO A 275 6.18 -18.71 11.51
C PRO A 275 6.41 -18.11 12.91
N SER A 276 6.45 -16.78 13.05
CA SER A 276 6.72 -16.15 14.35
C SER A 276 5.47 -15.75 15.12
N THR A 277 4.29 -15.71 14.49
CA THR A 277 3.04 -15.30 15.15
C THR A 277 2.00 -16.41 15.24
N GLY A 278 2.18 -17.48 14.46
CA GLY A 278 1.17 -18.52 14.32
C GLY A 278 -0.11 -18.06 13.60
N ARG A 279 -0.20 -16.77 13.18
CA ARG A 279 -1.38 -16.24 12.48
C ARG A 279 -1.41 -16.70 11.04
N ILE A 280 -2.61 -16.89 10.54
CA ILE A 280 -2.88 -17.30 9.17
C ILE A 280 -2.98 -16.06 8.28
N CYS A 281 -2.33 -16.10 7.12
CA CYS A 281 -2.39 -15.05 6.11
C CYS A 281 -3.76 -15.07 5.43
N VAL A 282 -4.72 -14.33 5.96
CA VAL A 282 -6.10 -14.34 5.49
C VAL A 282 -6.36 -13.30 4.41
N PRO A 283 -7.22 -13.61 3.42
CA PRO A 283 -7.70 -12.63 2.46
C PRO A 283 -8.61 -11.60 3.12
N LEU A 284 -8.58 -10.36 2.61
CA LEU A 284 -9.38 -9.24 3.09
C LEU A 284 -10.00 -8.52 1.89
N GLU A 285 -11.24 -8.03 2.03
CA GLU A 285 -11.79 -7.03 1.11
C GLU A 285 -11.16 -5.67 1.40
N LEU A 286 -11.06 -4.82 0.38
CA LEU A 286 -10.43 -3.50 0.50
C LEU A 286 -11.05 -2.67 1.63
N GLU A 287 -12.37 -2.70 1.73
CA GLU A 287 -13.16 -1.96 2.73
C GLU A 287 -12.92 -2.44 4.17
N GLN A 288 -12.49 -3.69 4.32
CA GLN A 288 -12.21 -4.29 5.64
C GLN A 288 -10.82 -3.92 6.17
N ILE A 289 -9.89 -3.54 5.28
CA ILE A 289 -8.47 -3.38 5.66
C ILE A 289 -8.30 -2.32 6.73
N GLN A 290 -8.98 -1.17 6.64
CA GLN A 290 -8.84 -0.10 7.61
C GLN A 290 -9.32 -0.48 9.02
N SER A 291 -10.38 -1.28 9.11
CA SER A 291 -10.98 -1.72 10.39
C SER A 291 -10.35 -3.00 10.94
N PHE A 292 -9.50 -3.66 10.15
CA PHE A 292 -8.85 -4.91 10.55
C PHE A 292 -7.82 -4.67 11.66
N ASP A 293 -7.94 -5.41 12.75
CA ASP A 293 -6.91 -5.42 13.80
C ASP A 293 -5.91 -6.55 13.55
N PRO A 294 -4.65 -6.22 13.20
CA PRO A 294 -3.64 -7.22 12.89
C PRO A 294 -3.26 -8.11 14.08
N GLN A 295 -3.66 -7.73 15.30
CA GLN A 295 -3.36 -8.52 16.51
C GLN A 295 -4.46 -9.53 16.84
N THR A 296 -5.72 -9.25 16.50
CA THR A 296 -6.86 -10.03 16.99
C THR A 296 -7.75 -10.57 15.88
N SER A 297 -7.81 -9.92 14.69
CA SER A 297 -8.79 -10.29 13.66
C SER A 297 -8.40 -11.52 12.84
N ALA A 298 -7.11 -11.88 12.76
CA ALA A 298 -6.68 -13.07 12.03
C ALA A 298 -6.59 -14.28 12.96
N PRO A 299 -7.19 -15.43 12.61
CA PRO A 299 -7.07 -16.64 13.39
C PRO A 299 -5.63 -17.14 13.45
N THR A 300 -5.26 -17.76 14.55
CA THR A 300 -4.00 -18.48 14.69
C THR A 300 -4.19 -19.96 14.36
N VAL A 301 -3.11 -20.64 14.00
CA VAL A 301 -3.16 -22.10 13.79
C VAL A 301 -3.58 -22.83 15.06
N GLU A 302 -3.15 -22.36 16.23
CA GLU A 302 -3.53 -22.93 17.53
C GLU A 302 -5.04 -22.81 17.76
N GLN A 303 -5.61 -21.63 17.53
CA GLN A 303 -7.05 -21.41 17.64
C GLN A 303 -7.84 -22.33 16.71
N VAL A 304 -7.45 -22.43 15.45
CA VAL A 304 -8.14 -23.29 14.48
C VAL A 304 -8.05 -24.77 14.86
N LEU A 305 -6.91 -25.23 15.38
CA LEU A 305 -6.77 -26.60 15.88
C LEU A 305 -7.66 -26.89 17.10
N GLN A 306 -7.78 -25.92 18.02
CA GLN A 306 -8.70 -26.06 19.16
C GLN A 306 -10.15 -26.11 18.70
N GLU A 307 -10.56 -25.26 17.76
CA GLU A 307 -11.90 -25.27 17.16
C GLU A 307 -12.19 -26.60 16.45
N LEU A 308 -11.23 -27.14 15.67
CA LEU A 308 -11.36 -28.44 15.01
C LEU A 308 -11.52 -29.59 16.01
N ASN A 309 -10.75 -29.60 17.09
CA ASN A 309 -10.84 -30.66 18.12
C ASN A 309 -12.20 -30.66 18.84
N GLN A 310 -12.84 -29.51 18.97
CA GLN A 310 -14.19 -29.40 19.58
C GLN A 310 -15.28 -29.95 18.63
N VAL A 311 -15.05 -29.91 17.32
CA VAL A 311 -16.02 -30.35 16.31
C VAL A 311 -15.85 -31.82 15.96
N ALA A 312 -14.67 -32.40 16.12
CA ALA A 312 -14.33 -33.79 15.71
C ALA A 312 -15.22 -34.84 16.38
N GLU A 313 -15.94 -34.53 17.43
CA GLU A 313 -16.91 -35.45 18.08
C GLU A 313 -18.32 -35.41 17.45
N ALA A 314 -18.60 -34.51 16.50
CA ALA A 314 -19.98 -34.19 16.09
C ALA A 314 -20.35 -34.39 14.61
N SER A 315 -19.42 -34.40 13.63
CA SER A 315 -19.85 -34.47 12.22
C SER A 315 -18.75 -34.90 11.23
N GLY A 316 -19.13 -35.71 10.23
CA GLY A 316 -18.31 -36.03 9.06
C GLY A 316 -18.31 -34.85 8.05
N HIS A 317 -17.26 -34.82 7.23
CA HIS A 317 -17.03 -33.97 6.06
C HIS A 317 -17.06 -32.43 6.28
N ASN A 318 -15.94 -31.77 6.00
CA ASN A 318 -15.71 -30.32 6.06
C ASN A 318 -15.64 -29.69 7.45
N GLU A 319 -14.92 -30.29 8.38
CA GLU A 319 -14.71 -29.78 9.75
C GLU A 319 -14.23 -28.33 9.81
N TRP A 320 -13.44 -27.86 8.83
CA TRP A 320 -12.95 -26.49 8.74
C TRP A 320 -14.07 -25.43 8.60
N GLU A 321 -15.24 -25.81 8.09
CA GLU A 321 -16.40 -24.91 7.96
C GLU A 321 -16.95 -24.44 9.32
N ASN A 322 -16.61 -25.15 10.38
CA ASN A 322 -16.98 -24.80 11.75
C ASN A 322 -15.88 -24.01 12.48
N THR A 323 -14.84 -23.59 11.78
CA THR A 323 -13.74 -22.81 12.34
C THR A 323 -13.81 -21.34 11.99
N SER A 324 -13.02 -20.54 12.71
CA SER A 324 -12.81 -19.12 12.42
C SER A 324 -12.20 -18.82 11.04
N LEU A 325 -11.74 -19.83 10.31
CA LEU A 325 -11.29 -19.71 8.92
C LEU A 325 -12.43 -19.60 7.90
N ARG A 326 -13.62 -20.10 8.22
CA ARG A 326 -14.76 -20.17 7.29
C ARG A 326 -15.04 -18.89 6.53
N PRO A 327 -15.18 -17.71 7.17
CA PRO A 327 -15.50 -16.46 6.46
C PRO A 327 -14.43 -16.10 5.44
N PHE A 328 -13.15 -16.30 5.77
CA PHE A 328 -12.03 -15.99 4.88
C PHE A 328 -11.93 -16.94 3.71
N VAL A 329 -12.18 -18.22 3.93
CA VAL A 329 -12.20 -19.25 2.85
C VAL A 329 -13.36 -18.99 1.91
N ALA A 330 -14.56 -18.71 2.44
CA ALA A 330 -15.74 -18.42 1.62
C ALA A 330 -15.54 -17.18 0.76
N GLN A 331 -14.95 -16.12 1.31
CA GLN A 331 -14.60 -14.90 0.59
C GLN A 331 -13.59 -15.20 -0.54
N PHE A 332 -12.53 -15.94 -0.24
CA PHE A 332 -11.51 -16.28 -1.23
C PHE A 332 -12.05 -17.17 -2.35
N ASP A 333 -12.93 -18.13 -2.03
CA ASP A 333 -13.59 -18.99 -3.01
C ASP A 333 -14.46 -18.19 -3.98
N GLN A 334 -15.19 -17.20 -3.50
CA GLN A 334 -15.94 -16.27 -4.36
C GLN A 334 -15.03 -15.53 -5.35
N VAL A 335 -13.87 -15.06 -4.90
CA VAL A 335 -12.89 -14.41 -5.77
C VAL A 335 -12.34 -15.38 -6.80
N CYS A 336 -11.92 -16.57 -6.39
CA CYS A 336 -11.42 -17.61 -7.29
C CYS A 336 -12.49 -17.99 -8.34
N THR A 337 -13.74 -18.17 -7.92
CA THR A 337 -14.86 -18.50 -8.83
C THR A 337 -15.06 -17.40 -9.87
N ARG A 338 -14.98 -16.12 -9.49
CA ARG A 338 -15.09 -14.97 -10.40
C ARG A 338 -13.97 -14.97 -11.44
N ILE A 339 -12.73 -15.16 -11.01
CA ILE A 339 -11.55 -15.24 -11.89
C ILE A 339 -11.69 -16.40 -12.90
N VAL A 340 -12.06 -17.59 -12.43
CA VAL A 340 -12.22 -18.78 -13.27
C VAL A 340 -13.33 -18.56 -14.31
N ARG A 341 -14.49 -18.04 -13.92
CA ARG A 341 -15.60 -17.76 -14.84
C ARG A 341 -15.17 -16.79 -15.95
N GLN A 342 -14.47 -15.73 -15.59
CA GLN A 342 -14.01 -14.75 -16.58
C GLN A 342 -12.99 -15.37 -17.53
N ALA A 343 -12.03 -16.16 -17.03
CA ALA A 343 -11.05 -16.83 -17.87
C ALA A 343 -11.71 -17.82 -18.85
N GLN A 344 -12.74 -18.56 -18.41
CA GLN A 344 -13.52 -19.45 -19.26
C GLN A 344 -14.29 -18.68 -20.34
N GLU A 345 -14.91 -17.57 -19.99
CA GLU A 345 -15.63 -16.73 -20.96
C GLU A 345 -14.69 -16.12 -22.01
N GLN A 346 -13.55 -15.61 -21.60
CA GLN A 346 -12.53 -15.10 -22.53
C GLN A 346 -12.07 -16.19 -23.52
N LYS A 347 -11.83 -17.42 -23.04
CA LYS A 347 -11.50 -18.56 -23.90
C LYS A 347 -12.64 -18.88 -24.87
N ARG A 348 -13.88 -18.85 -24.43
CA ARG A 348 -15.06 -19.11 -25.25
C ARG A 348 -15.21 -18.05 -26.36
N ILE A 349 -14.99 -16.78 -26.04
CA ILE A 349 -15.02 -15.68 -27.01
C ILE A 349 -13.90 -15.84 -28.04
N ALA A 350 -12.66 -16.10 -27.59
CA ALA A 350 -11.53 -16.33 -28.49
C ALA A 350 -11.73 -17.50 -29.46
N GLN A 351 -12.40 -18.58 -29.03
CA GLN A 351 -12.73 -19.73 -29.89
C GLN A 351 -13.86 -19.45 -30.86
N ARG A 352 -14.69 -18.41 -30.63
CA ARG A 352 -15.82 -18.05 -31.52
C ARG A 352 -15.47 -17.02 -32.57
N GLN A 353 -14.34 -16.32 -32.44
CA GLN A 353 -13.87 -15.42 -33.49
C GLN A 353 -13.42 -16.28 -34.68
N PRO A 354 -14.03 -16.13 -35.88
CA PRO A 354 -13.55 -16.80 -37.08
C PRO A 354 -12.11 -16.36 -37.33
N LEU A 355 -11.27 -17.27 -37.76
CA LEU A 355 -9.98 -16.94 -38.37
C LEU A 355 -10.33 -16.27 -39.70
N ASP A 356 -10.49 -14.95 -39.73
CA ASP A 356 -10.53 -14.19 -40.95
C ASP A 356 -9.09 -14.21 -41.52
N PHE A 357 -8.90 -15.06 -42.55
CA PHE A 357 -7.72 -15.09 -43.41
C PHE A 357 -7.92 -14.14 -44.57
#